data_b6c837c960046c7745e0eb6467eb4440
#
_entry.id   b6c837c960046c7745e0eb6467eb4440
#
_cell.length_a   1.000
_cell.length_b   1.000
_cell.length_c   1.000
_cell.angle_alpha   90.00
_cell.angle_beta   90.00
_cell.angle_gamma   90.00
#
_symmetry.space_group_name_H-M   'P 1'
#
loop_
_entity.id
_entity.type
_entity.pdbx_description
1 polymer ?
#
loop_
_entity_poly.entity_id
_entity_poly.type
_entity_poly.pdbx_seq_one_letter_code
_entity_poly.pdbx_strand_id
1 'polypeptide(L)'
;MGLTVYTGGTFDLFHSGHANFLARCAELGEVIVSLNTDEFIHAYKGKPPIISYTDREAVLRSCRWVSDVIPNFGGEDSTPAIEMIMPDLIVVGSDWARRDYHAQMGFTQDWLDERGIGLCYIPYTRGISSTAIKARLVR
;
A
#
# COMPACT_ATOMS: atom_id res chain seq x y z
N MET A 1 18.48 10.27 8.20
CA MET A 1 19.03 9.72 6.97
C MET A 1 18.74 8.24 6.84
N GLY A 2 17.66 7.86 6.44
CA GLY A 2 17.30 6.51 6.13
C GLY A 2 16.83 6.42 4.69
N LEU A 3 16.42 5.24 4.30
CA LEU A 3 15.76 5.03 3.03
C LEU A 3 14.34 5.58 3.10
N THR A 4 13.80 5.91 1.94
CA THR A 4 12.38 6.22 1.79
C THR A 4 11.68 4.99 1.23
N VAL A 5 10.64 4.55 1.91
CA VAL A 5 9.86 3.36 1.58
C VAL A 5 8.49 3.77 1.07
N TYR A 6 8.16 3.29 -0.11
CA TYR A 6 6.82 3.42 -0.69
C TYR A 6 6.04 2.12 -0.43
N THR A 7 4.80 2.26 0.02
CA THR A 7 3.86 1.15 -0.02
C THR A 7 2.49 1.67 -0.43
N GLY A 8 1.87 0.99 -1.41
CA GLY A 8 0.54 1.34 -1.89
C GLY A 8 -0.50 0.39 -1.34
N GLY A 9 -1.71 0.87 -1.14
CA GLY A 9 -2.78 0.01 -0.69
C GLY A 9 -4.07 0.73 -0.36
N THR A 10 -5.05 -0.04 0.05
CA THR A 10 -6.39 0.43 0.42
C THR A 10 -6.52 0.66 1.92
N PHE A 11 -5.96 -0.21 2.73
CA PHE A 11 -5.99 -0.14 4.20
C PHE A 11 -7.41 0.05 4.76
N ASP A 12 -8.37 -0.63 4.16
CA ASP A 12 -9.75 -0.62 4.64
C ASP A 12 -9.87 -1.50 5.90
N LEU A 13 -10.67 -1.08 6.86
CA LEU A 13 -10.84 -1.78 8.15
C LEU A 13 -9.49 -2.06 8.82
N PHE A 14 -8.70 -1.03 9.03
CA PHE A 14 -7.34 -1.12 9.58
C PHE A 14 -7.28 -2.08 10.77
N HIS A 15 -6.36 -3.04 10.73
CA HIS A 15 -6.23 -4.09 11.74
C HIS A 15 -4.76 -4.40 12.02
N SER A 16 -4.52 -5.35 12.92
CA SER A 16 -3.15 -5.69 13.34
C SER A 16 -2.25 -6.16 12.18
N GLY A 17 -2.83 -6.79 11.17
CA GLY A 17 -2.07 -7.19 9.98
C GLY A 17 -1.49 -5.99 9.23
N HIS A 18 -2.27 -4.93 9.08
CA HIS A 18 -1.81 -3.66 8.51
C HIS A 18 -0.72 -3.03 9.38
N ALA A 19 -0.94 -2.98 10.69
CA ALA A 19 0.03 -2.39 11.62
C ALA A 19 1.35 -3.15 11.61
N ASN A 20 1.31 -4.48 11.61
CA ASN A 20 2.51 -5.31 11.56
C ASN A 20 3.28 -5.14 10.25
N PHE A 21 2.57 -5.06 9.13
CA PHE A 21 3.18 -4.81 7.82
C PHE A 21 3.90 -3.46 7.81
N LEU A 22 3.22 -2.41 8.27
CA LEU A 22 3.79 -1.07 8.31
C LEU A 22 4.97 -0.98 9.29
N ALA A 23 4.91 -1.69 10.41
CA ALA A 23 6.04 -1.76 11.34
C ALA A 23 7.28 -2.34 10.67
N ARG A 24 7.12 -3.39 9.86
CA ARG A 24 8.23 -3.98 9.11
C ARG A 24 8.74 -3.05 8.03
N CYS A 25 7.86 -2.32 7.36
CA CYS A 25 8.28 -1.28 6.41
C CYS A 25 9.13 -0.21 7.12
N ALA A 26 8.73 0.20 8.32
CA ALA A 26 9.42 1.22 9.10
C ALA A 26 10.82 0.78 9.55
N GLU A 27 11.07 -0.51 9.66
CA GLU A 27 12.42 -1.03 9.92
C GLU A 27 13.37 -0.76 8.75
N LEU A 28 12.84 -0.59 7.54
CA LEU A 28 13.61 -0.35 6.32
C LEU A 28 13.86 1.13 6.05
N GLY A 29 12.98 2.01 6.53
CA GLY A 29 13.12 3.44 6.32
C GLY A 29 11.85 4.23 6.64
N GLU A 30 11.79 5.46 6.17
CA GLU A 30 10.60 6.30 6.31
C GLU A 30 9.50 5.80 5.39
N VAL A 31 8.32 5.55 5.95
CA VAL A 31 7.20 4.96 5.23
C VAL A 31 6.26 6.03 4.70
N ILE A 32 6.14 6.11 3.38
CA ILE A 32 5.16 6.93 2.69
C ILE A 32 4.12 6.00 2.10
N VAL A 33 2.87 6.15 2.52
CA VAL A 33 1.77 5.33 2.00
C VAL A 33 1.09 6.06 0.84
N SER A 34 1.01 5.38 -0.30
CA SER A 34 0.18 5.81 -1.43
C SER A 34 -1.20 5.15 -1.26
N LEU A 35 -2.18 5.93 -0.83
CA LEU A 35 -3.48 5.42 -0.42
C LEU A 35 -4.46 5.45 -1.60
N ASN A 36 -5.05 4.31 -1.90
CA ASN A 36 -6.03 4.21 -2.99
C ASN A 36 -7.25 5.08 -2.71
N THR A 37 -7.68 5.82 -3.72
CA THR A 37 -8.88 6.66 -3.65
C THR A 37 -10.15 5.80 -3.66
N ASP A 38 -11.25 6.35 -3.14
CA ASP A 38 -12.54 5.65 -3.16
C ASP A 38 -12.98 5.35 -4.60
N GLU A 39 -12.75 6.28 -5.51
CA GLU A 39 -13.09 6.14 -6.93
C GLU A 39 -12.33 5.00 -7.58
N PHE A 40 -11.02 4.92 -7.34
CA PHE A 40 -10.20 3.84 -7.88
C PHE A 40 -10.64 2.47 -7.34
N ILE A 41 -10.90 2.39 -6.02
CA ILE A 41 -11.34 1.15 -5.39
C ILE A 41 -12.67 0.69 -5.97
N HIS A 42 -13.61 1.63 -6.15
CA HIS A 42 -14.92 1.32 -6.73
C HIS A 42 -14.78 0.80 -8.16
N ALA A 43 -13.95 1.43 -8.98
CA ALA A 43 -13.69 1.00 -10.35
C ALA A 43 -13.03 -0.38 -10.41
N TYR A 44 -12.07 -0.63 -9.51
CA TYR A 44 -11.29 -1.87 -9.50
C TYR A 44 -12.06 -3.06 -8.91
N LYS A 45 -12.77 -2.84 -7.80
CA LYS A 45 -13.49 -3.91 -7.07
C LYS A 45 -14.97 -3.99 -7.36
N GLY A 46 -15.53 -3.01 -8.06
CA GLY A 46 -16.97 -2.93 -8.33
C GLY A 46 -17.80 -2.42 -7.16
N LYS A 47 -17.18 -2.02 -6.07
CA LYS A 47 -17.84 -1.45 -4.88
C LYS A 47 -16.89 -0.55 -4.12
N PRO A 48 -17.42 0.47 -3.40
CA PRO A 48 -16.57 1.36 -2.62
C PRO A 48 -15.96 0.64 -1.42
N PRO A 49 -14.90 1.20 -0.79
CA PRO A 49 -14.42 0.68 0.48
C PRO A 49 -15.48 0.89 1.58
N ILE A 50 -15.35 0.16 2.67
CA ILE A 50 -16.23 0.34 3.84
C ILE A 50 -15.94 1.68 4.50
N ILE A 51 -14.66 2.04 4.62
CA ILE A 51 -14.22 3.30 5.25
C ILE A 51 -13.76 4.26 4.15
N SER A 52 -14.25 5.51 4.19
CA SER A 52 -13.90 6.52 3.19
C SER A 52 -12.42 6.86 3.21
N TYR A 53 -11.91 7.42 2.10
CA TYR A 53 -10.53 7.86 2.00
C TYR A 53 -10.09 8.75 3.16
N THR A 54 -10.89 9.77 3.48
CA THR A 54 -10.57 10.73 4.54
C THR A 54 -10.35 10.03 5.88
N ASP A 55 -11.20 9.07 6.23
CA ASP A 55 -11.09 8.34 7.49
C ASP A 55 -9.94 7.33 7.44
N ARG A 56 -9.71 6.67 6.31
CA ARG A 56 -8.57 5.77 6.14
C ARG A 56 -7.24 6.53 6.26
N GLU A 57 -7.18 7.71 5.67
CA GLU A 57 -6.00 8.58 5.77
C GLU A 57 -5.74 9.00 7.22
N ALA A 58 -6.79 9.40 7.94
CA ALA A 58 -6.68 9.82 9.34
C ALA A 58 -6.12 8.69 10.22
N VAL A 59 -6.57 7.46 10.02
CA VAL A 59 -6.06 6.30 10.76
C VAL A 59 -4.59 6.06 10.44
N LEU A 60 -4.22 6.09 9.17
CA LEU A 60 -2.82 5.88 8.77
C LEU A 60 -1.90 6.98 9.32
N ARG A 61 -2.33 8.24 9.31
CA ARG A 61 -1.52 9.32 9.86
C ARG A 61 -1.36 9.22 11.39
N SER A 62 -2.26 8.50 12.05
CA SER A 62 -2.18 8.22 13.48
C SER A 62 -1.29 7.01 13.81
N CYS A 63 -0.91 6.24 12.81
CA CYS A 63 -0.04 5.09 12.98
C CYS A 63 1.42 5.53 13.13
N ARG A 64 2.06 5.10 14.23
CA ARG A 64 3.45 5.49 14.52
C ARG A 64 4.46 5.12 13.43
N TRP A 65 4.14 4.11 12.62
CA TRP A 65 5.04 3.59 11.60
C TRP A 65 4.97 4.34 10.28
N VAL A 66 3.98 5.22 10.11
CA VAL A 66 3.74 5.96 8.87
C VAL A 66 4.28 7.37 9.01
N SER A 67 5.13 7.78 8.07
CA SER A 67 5.70 9.13 8.05
C SER A 67 4.83 10.10 7.27
N ASP A 68 4.19 9.65 6.20
CA ASP A 68 3.28 10.48 5.41
C ASP A 68 2.32 9.61 4.59
N VAL A 69 1.24 10.21 4.14
CA VAL A 69 0.23 9.57 3.30
C VAL A 69 -0.06 10.51 2.13
N ILE A 70 -0.04 9.97 0.92
CA ILE A 70 -0.46 10.69 -0.28
C ILE A 70 -1.53 9.87 -1.00
N PRO A 71 -2.44 10.51 -1.76
CA PRO A 71 -3.38 9.74 -2.57
C PRO A 71 -2.67 9.07 -3.74
N ASN A 72 -3.14 7.88 -4.11
CA ASN A 72 -2.73 7.24 -5.36
C ASN A 72 -3.49 7.91 -6.51
N PHE A 73 -3.04 9.09 -6.91
CA PHE A 73 -3.77 9.94 -7.85
C PHE A 73 -3.70 9.47 -9.31
N GLY A 74 -2.81 8.53 -9.61
CA GLY A 74 -2.72 7.90 -10.94
C GLY A 74 -3.69 6.74 -11.15
N GLY A 75 -4.40 6.30 -10.12
CA GLY A 75 -5.29 5.15 -10.21
C GLY A 75 -4.56 3.86 -10.56
N GLU A 76 -4.87 3.28 -11.72
CA GLU A 76 -4.22 2.05 -12.20
C GLU A 76 -2.72 2.23 -12.44
N ASP A 77 -2.29 3.42 -12.82
CA ASP A 77 -0.90 3.74 -13.03
C ASP A 77 -0.32 4.31 -11.74
N SER A 78 0.54 3.55 -11.09
CA SER A 78 1.16 3.95 -9.82
C SER A 78 2.40 4.84 -10.04
N THR A 79 2.89 4.95 -11.27
CA THR A 79 4.13 5.68 -11.55
C THR A 79 4.07 7.16 -11.16
N PRO A 80 2.95 7.90 -11.35
CA PRO A 80 2.90 9.29 -10.90
C PRO A 80 3.13 9.46 -9.39
N ALA A 81 2.52 8.61 -8.57
CA ALA A 81 2.71 8.64 -7.12
C ALA A 81 4.13 8.24 -6.74
N ILE A 82 4.69 7.23 -7.39
CA ILE A 82 6.06 6.77 -7.13
C ILE A 82 7.06 7.86 -7.51
N GLU A 83 6.88 8.52 -8.65
CA GLU A 83 7.76 9.61 -9.09
C GLU A 83 7.69 10.82 -8.15
N MET A 84 6.52 11.10 -7.60
CA MET A 84 6.35 12.17 -6.61
C MET A 84 7.11 11.87 -5.33
N ILE A 85 7.08 10.64 -4.86
CA ILE A 85 7.73 10.22 -3.61
C ILE A 85 9.23 10.00 -3.82
N MET A 86 9.63 9.48 -4.98
CA MET A 86 11.00 9.09 -5.29
C MET A 86 11.59 8.17 -4.21
N PRO A 87 10.96 7.00 -3.97
CA PRO A 87 11.42 6.12 -2.91
C PRO A 87 12.69 5.37 -3.27
N ASP A 88 13.39 4.88 -2.26
CA ASP A 88 14.49 3.93 -2.44
C ASP A 88 13.97 2.50 -2.59
N LEU A 89 12.87 2.20 -1.89
CA LEU A 89 12.26 0.88 -1.88
C LEU A 89 10.75 0.97 -2.08
N ILE A 90 10.21 0.03 -2.85
CA ILE A 90 8.78 -0.28 -2.87
C ILE A 90 8.61 -1.57 -2.07
N VAL A 91 7.72 -1.56 -1.08
CA VAL A 91 7.44 -2.73 -0.24
C VAL A 91 5.98 -3.12 -0.43
N VAL A 92 5.76 -4.41 -0.63
CA VAL A 92 4.44 -4.98 -0.90
C VAL A 92 4.31 -6.36 -0.25
N GLY A 93 3.08 -6.82 -0.05
CA GLY A 93 2.83 -8.15 0.48
C GLY A 93 3.34 -9.27 -0.41
N SER A 94 3.77 -10.37 0.19
CA SER A 94 4.42 -11.46 -0.53
C SER A 94 3.51 -12.24 -1.50
N ASP A 95 2.18 -12.07 -1.40
CA ASP A 95 1.26 -12.64 -2.38
C ASP A 95 1.54 -12.12 -3.80
N TRP A 96 2.03 -10.89 -3.92
CA TRP A 96 2.40 -10.31 -5.21
C TRP A 96 3.66 -10.95 -5.82
N ALA A 97 4.46 -11.66 -5.05
CA ALA A 97 5.59 -12.42 -5.59
C ALA A 97 5.15 -13.55 -6.53
N ARG A 98 3.89 -13.97 -6.42
CA ARG A 98 3.28 -15.03 -7.25
C ARG A 98 2.38 -14.47 -8.35
N ARG A 99 2.31 -13.15 -8.48
CA ARG A 99 1.51 -12.43 -9.47
C ARG A 99 2.42 -11.46 -10.21
N ASP A 100 1.93 -10.90 -11.29
CA ASP A 100 2.65 -9.86 -12.01
C ASP A 100 2.43 -8.50 -11.38
N TYR A 101 3.19 -8.19 -10.32
CA TYR A 101 3.10 -6.93 -9.62
C TYR A 101 3.51 -5.76 -10.52
N HIS A 102 4.50 -5.95 -11.37
CA HIS A 102 4.95 -4.91 -12.30
C HIS A 102 3.82 -4.47 -13.22
N ALA A 103 3.10 -5.42 -13.82
CA ALA A 103 1.95 -5.11 -14.67
C ALA A 103 0.84 -4.42 -13.87
N GLN A 104 0.57 -4.88 -12.65
CA GLN A 104 -0.45 -4.28 -11.78
C GLN A 104 -0.16 -2.82 -11.48
N MET A 105 1.10 -2.48 -11.28
CA MET A 105 1.53 -1.13 -10.90
C MET A 105 1.79 -0.21 -12.09
N GLY A 106 1.89 -0.76 -13.29
CA GLY A 106 2.11 0.01 -14.51
C GLY A 106 3.58 0.33 -14.78
N PHE A 107 4.53 -0.40 -14.20
CA PHE A 107 5.95 -0.21 -14.46
C PHE A 107 6.63 -1.50 -14.90
N THR A 108 7.87 -1.38 -15.35
CA THR A 108 8.74 -2.51 -15.71
C THR A 108 9.93 -2.56 -14.75
N GLN A 109 10.63 -3.71 -14.74
CA GLN A 109 11.87 -3.81 -13.95
C GLN A 109 12.91 -2.79 -14.42
N ASP A 110 13.01 -2.56 -15.74
CA ASP A 110 13.92 -1.55 -16.28
C ASP A 110 13.60 -0.15 -15.76
N TRP A 111 12.31 0.19 -15.66
CA TRP A 111 11.86 1.47 -15.11
C TRP A 111 12.31 1.64 -13.65
N LEU A 112 12.24 0.58 -12.85
CA LEU A 112 12.73 0.59 -11.46
C LEU A 112 14.24 0.72 -11.41
N ASP A 113 14.95 -0.06 -12.22
CA ASP A 113 16.42 -0.06 -12.25
C ASP A 113 16.98 1.30 -12.64
N GLU A 114 16.38 1.94 -13.65
CA GLU A 114 16.78 3.28 -14.10
C GLU A 114 16.67 4.33 -12.99
N ARG A 115 15.77 4.12 -12.04
CA ARG A 115 15.52 5.04 -10.92
C ARG A 115 16.18 4.62 -9.63
N GLY A 116 16.86 3.47 -9.63
CA GLY A 116 17.50 2.93 -8.43
C GLY A 116 16.50 2.49 -7.36
N ILE A 117 15.32 2.06 -7.75
CA ILE A 117 14.25 1.65 -6.82
C ILE A 117 14.27 0.14 -6.64
N GLY A 118 14.44 -0.30 -5.40
CA GLY A 118 14.33 -1.72 -5.05
C GLY A 118 12.88 -2.13 -4.81
N LEU A 119 12.60 -3.43 -4.95
CA LEU A 119 11.30 -4.01 -4.68
C LEU A 119 11.44 -5.11 -3.64
N CYS A 120 10.67 -5.03 -2.57
CA CYS A 120 10.74 -5.95 -1.43
C CYS A 120 9.36 -6.53 -1.14
N TYR A 121 9.30 -7.85 -0.92
CA TYR A 121 8.08 -8.55 -0.54
C TYR A 121 8.12 -8.92 0.93
N ILE A 122 7.04 -8.63 1.66
CA ILE A 122 6.91 -8.96 3.09
C ILE A 122 5.68 -9.85 3.29
N PRO A 123 5.81 -10.98 4.01
CA PRO A 123 4.67 -11.83 4.31
C PRO A 123 3.63 -11.11 5.17
N TYR A 124 2.35 -11.39 4.90
CA TYR A 124 1.25 -10.88 5.70
C TYR A 124 1.15 -11.63 7.04
N THR A 125 0.54 -10.97 8.01
CA THR A 125 0.14 -11.60 9.27
C THR A 125 -0.94 -12.65 8.99
N ARG A 126 -0.75 -13.87 9.49
CA ARG A 126 -1.73 -14.94 9.34
C ARG A 126 -2.92 -14.73 10.28
N GLY A 127 -4.08 -15.19 9.84
CA GLY A 127 -5.30 -15.25 10.66
C GLY A 127 -6.11 -13.97 10.70
N ILE A 128 -5.67 -12.90 10.05
CA ILE A 128 -6.44 -11.66 9.98
C ILE A 128 -6.34 -11.04 8.59
N SER A 129 -7.48 -10.56 8.08
CA SER A 129 -7.57 -9.80 6.85
C SER A 129 -8.85 -8.99 6.85
N SER A 130 -8.92 -7.95 6.03
CA SER A 130 -10.15 -7.18 5.87
C SER A 130 -11.30 -8.05 5.36
N THR A 131 -11.00 -9.00 4.48
CA THR A 131 -11.99 -9.97 3.97
C THR A 131 -12.55 -10.84 5.10
N ALA A 132 -11.69 -11.35 6.00
CA ALA A 132 -12.12 -12.16 7.14
C ALA A 132 -12.97 -11.34 8.11
N ILE A 133 -12.62 -10.08 8.35
CA ILE A 133 -13.41 -9.18 9.21
C ILE A 133 -14.80 -8.95 8.60
N LYS A 134 -14.87 -8.64 7.31
CA LYS A 134 -16.15 -8.46 6.61
C LYS A 134 -17.03 -9.69 6.70
N ALA A 135 -16.46 -10.89 6.54
CA ALA A 135 -17.19 -12.14 6.62
C ALA A 135 -17.81 -12.35 8.02
N ARG A 136 -17.18 -11.88 9.07
CA ARG A 136 -17.70 -11.99 10.44
C ARG A 136 -18.85 -11.04 10.72
N LEU A 137 -18.96 -9.96 9.96
CA LEU A 137 -20.04 -8.98 10.12
C LEU A 137 -21.33 -9.42 9.43
N VAL A 138 -21.23 -10.30 8.44
CA VAL A 138 -22.36 -10.81 7.65
C VAL A 138 -22.74 -12.18 8.20
N ARG A 139 -23.63 -12.24 9.17
CA ARG A 139 -24.12 -13.48 9.77
C ARG A 139 -25.58 -13.70 9.47
#